data_795e48b7952f7173ae5159de3db3c6e9
#
_entry.id   795e48b7952f7173ae5159de3db3c6e9
#
_cell.length_a   1.000
_cell.length_b   1.000
_cell.length_c   1.000
_cell.angle_alpha   90.00
_cell.angle_beta   90.00
_cell.angle_gamma   90.00
#
_symmetry.space_group_name_H-M   'P 1'
#
loop_
_entity.id
_entity.type
_entity.pdbx_description
1 polymer ?
#
loop_
_entity_poly.entity_id
_entity_poly.type
_entity_poly.pdbx_seq_one_letter_code
_entity_poly.pdbx_strand_id
1 'polypeptide(L)'
;MATVFETVRSSAAILSAAGVDTPEHDVKLLLAEAFHVELRDVDKAMLMGDDVGHLNSALASDSPESGAWANAKTTGNTVAAAMERFHSMVDRRAKREPLQHITGHAPFRYLDLKVGPGVFIPRPETELVVQEGIEWTTRHGMYRAKVVDLCAGSGAIGLAFATEVPGSEVWAVEKSERTAQWTRRNLDETTKRYPAIAGNYHLEIADATQMPTLNQLDGTIDIVLTNPPYVPLSDIPVQPEVRDYDPDLALYGGSADGTLIPERIISRASKLLKSGGLMVMEHDVTQGERLAAFARTCDFVDVVVHNDYTGRPRYLTAEKQEIG
;
A
#
# COMPACT_ATOMS: atom_id res chain seq x y z
N MET A 1 21.18 3.29 32.26
CA MET A 1 20.48 2.52 31.20
C MET A 1 21.40 2.50 29.97
N ALA A 2 21.19 1.58 29.02
CA ALA A 2 21.92 1.64 27.75
C ALA A 2 21.51 2.90 26.99
N THR A 3 22.43 3.47 26.21
CA THR A 3 22.12 4.59 25.31
C THR A 3 21.26 4.11 24.15
N VAL A 4 20.51 5.04 23.53
CA VAL A 4 19.75 4.77 22.31
C VAL A 4 20.69 4.23 21.22
N PHE A 5 21.87 4.82 21.08
CA PHE A 5 22.89 4.36 20.14
C PHE A 5 23.33 2.90 20.36
N GLU A 6 23.64 2.52 21.61
CA GLU A 6 24.05 1.15 21.94
C GLU A 6 22.91 0.16 21.68
N THR A 7 21.67 0.54 22.02
CA THR A 7 20.47 -0.27 21.81
C THR A 7 20.22 -0.50 20.31
N VAL A 8 20.28 0.55 19.50
CA VAL A 8 20.12 0.45 18.05
C VAL A 8 21.23 -0.40 17.43
N ARG A 9 22.51 -0.16 17.81
CA ARG A 9 23.65 -0.89 17.26
C ARG A 9 23.59 -2.39 17.58
N SER A 10 23.28 -2.75 18.82
CA SER A 10 23.22 -4.17 19.23
C SER A 10 22.06 -4.91 18.56
N SER A 11 20.88 -4.27 18.47
CA SER A 11 19.71 -4.86 17.82
C SER A 11 19.88 -4.93 16.30
N ALA A 12 20.51 -3.93 15.67
CA ALA A 12 20.83 -3.95 14.24
C ALA A 12 21.79 -5.11 13.89
N ALA A 13 22.72 -5.45 14.77
CA ALA A 13 23.58 -6.62 14.57
C ALA A 13 22.77 -7.93 14.54
N ILE A 14 21.73 -8.06 15.37
CA ILE A 14 20.82 -9.22 15.36
C ILE A 14 20.08 -9.31 14.03
N LEU A 15 19.48 -8.20 13.57
CA LEU A 15 18.74 -8.16 12.31
C LEU A 15 19.65 -8.38 11.09
N SER A 16 20.88 -7.84 11.11
CA SER A 16 21.87 -8.07 10.07
C SER A 16 22.26 -9.55 9.97
N ALA A 17 22.48 -10.22 11.11
CA ALA A 17 22.74 -11.65 11.15
C ALA A 17 21.58 -12.51 10.64
N ALA A 18 20.34 -11.99 10.73
CA ALA A 18 19.13 -12.59 10.18
C ALA A 18 18.90 -12.27 8.68
N GLY A 19 19.81 -11.52 8.05
CA GLY A 19 19.75 -11.16 6.63
C GLY A 19 18.73 -10.06 6.30
N VAL A 20 18.38 -9.20 7.25
CA VAL A 20 17.54 -8.01 6.99
C VAL A 20 18.38 -6.97 6.23
N ASP A 21 17.85 -6.41 5.15
CA ASP A 21 18.59 -5.51 4.26
C ASP A 21 18.89 -4.14 4.88
N THR A 22 17.98 -3.62 5.71
CA THR A 22 18.04 -2.30 6.35
C THR A 22 18.01 -2.38 7.88
N PRO A 23 18.93 -3.12 8.52
CA PRO A 23 18.78 -3.50 9.92
C PRO A 23 18.74 -2.31 10.89
N GLU A 24 19.57 -1.28 10.67
CA GLU A 24 19.59 -0.09 11.51
C GLU A 24 18.31 0.74 11.39
N HIS A 25 17.84 0.93 10.16
CA HIS A 25 16.60 1.65 9.89
C HIS A 25 15.40 0.94 10.52
N ASP A 26 15.31 -0.37 10.32
CA ASP A 26 14.22 -1.19 10.90
C ASP A 26 14.22 -1.09 12.42
N VAL A 27 15.38 -1.21 13.07
CA VAL A 27 15.50 -1.09 14.53
C VAL A 27 15.05 0.28 15.04
N LYS A 28 15.40 1.37 14.35
CA LYS A 28 14.97 2.72 14.73
C LYS A 28 13.44 2.86 14.66
N LEU A 29 12.81 2.32 13.62
CA LEU A 29 11.36 2.31 13.48
C LEU A 29 10.69 1.45 14.57
N LEU A 30 11.24 0.26 14.88
CA LEU A 30 10.74 -0.58 15.96
C LEU A 30 10.87 0.09 17.33
N LEU A 31 11.95 0.83 17.54
CA LEU A 31 12.15 1.57 18.79
C LEU A 31 11.17 2.74 18.90
N ALA A 32 10.97 3.48 17.81
CA ALA A 32 9.99 4.55 17.74
C ALA A 32 8.57 4.04 18.05
N GLU A 33 8.19 2.91 17.44
CA GLU A 33 6.91 2.25 17.68
C GLU A 33 6.75 1.80 19.14
N ALA A 34 7.77 1.14 19.70
CA ALA A 34 7.72 0.63 21.08
C ALA A 34 7.57 1.73 22.12
N PHE A 35 8.15 2.90 21.86
CA PHE A 35 8.07 4.06 22.75
C PHE A 35 6.96 5.05 22.36
N HIS A 36 6.24 4.81 21.25
CA HIS A 36 5.22 5.71 20.71
C HIS A 36 5.76 7.14 20.47
N VAL A 37 6.94 7.23 19.89
CA VAL A 37 7.60 8.48 19.49
C VAL A 37 7.84 8.48 17.99
N GLU A 38 8.21 9.62 17.44
CA GLU A 38 8.56 9.70 16.02
C GLU A 38 10.01 9.26 15.76
N LEU A 39 10.29 8.79 14.53
CA LEU A 39 11.64 8.39 14.13
C LEU A 39 12.68 9.50 14.39
N ARG A 40 12.29 10.78 14.17
CA ARG A 40 13.15 11.95 14.44
C ARG A 40 13.56 12.08 15.92
N ASP A 41 12.72 11.60 16.85
CA ASP A 41 13.05 11.65 18.29
C ASP A 41 14.08 10.60 18.64
N VAL A 42 14.01 9.42 17.99
CA VAL A 42 15.04 8.37 18.09
C VAL A 42 16.37 8.86 17.51
N ASP A 43 16.35 9.45 16.31
CA ASP A 43 17.57 9.98 15.68
C ASP A 43 18.20 11.09 16.51
N LYS A 44 17.41 11.99 17.09
CA LYS A 44 17.87 13.04 18.00
C LYS A 44 18.51 12.47 19.25
N ALA A 45 17.84 11.52 19.91
CA ALA A 45 18.37 10.87 21.12
C ALA A 45 19.68 10.12 20.85
N MET A 46 19.79 9.46 19.68
CA MET A 46 21.05 8.85 19.23
C MET A 46 22.18 9.86 19.09
N LEU A 47 21.91 11.01 18.44
CA LEU A 47 22.89 12.06 18.20
C LEU A 47 23.37 12.71 19.52
N MET A 48 22.44 12.87 20.47
CA MET A 48 22.74 13.48 21.77
C MET A 48 23.40 12.52 22.77
N GLY A 49 23.46 11.23 22.45
CA GLY A 49 23.98 10.19 23.35
C GLY A 49 23.04 9.88 24.53
N ASP A 50 21.77 10.17 24.39
CA ASP A 50 20.78 9.98 25.45
C ASP A 50 20.54 8.50 25.73
N ASP A 51 20.11 8.18 26.98
CA ASP A 51 19.65 6.84 27.29
C ASP A 51 18.22 6.60 26.80
N VAL A 52 17.78 5.32 26.71
CA VAL A 52 16.44 4.96 26.22
C VAL A 52 15.31 5.51 27.10
N GLY A 53 15.58 5.87 28.36
CA GLY A 53 14.62 6.50 29.25
C GLY A 53 14.21 7.90 28.80
N HIS A 54 15.07 8.57 28.02
CA HIS A 54 14.78 9.89 27.47
C HIS A 54 13.63 9.84 26.46
N LEU A 55 13.50 8.76 25.68
CA LEU A 55 12.38 8.56 24.75
C LEU A 55 11.03 8.55 25.46
N ASN A 56 10.98 8.08 26.71
CA ASN A 56 9.75 8.08 27.49
C ASN A 56 9.34 9.48 27.97
N SER A 57 10.29 10.41 28.12
CA SER A 57 10.01 11.80 28.51
C SER A 57 9.55 12.68 27.34
N ALA A 58 9.87 12.32 26.11
CA ALA A 58 9.38 12.99 24.90
C ALA A 58 7.85 12.91 24.74
N LEU A 59 7.22 11.86 25.31
CA LEU A 59 5.75 11.75 25.41
C LEU A 59 5.10 12.80 26.34
N ALA A 60 5.87 13.41 27.24
CA ALA A 60 5.38 14.39 28.19
C ALA A 60 5.44 15.86 27.69
N SER A 61 6.14 16.12 26.58
CA SER A 61 6.23 17.44 25.97
C SER A 61 5.11 17.63 24.96
N ASP A 62 4.16 18.49 25.28
CA ASP A 62 3.02 18.86 24.46
C ASP A 62 3.44 19.33 23.05
N SER A 63 3.20 18.50 22.06
CA SER A 63 3.07 18.93 20.67
C SER A 63 1.66 18.60 20.20
N PRO A 64 0.82 19.61 19.83
CA PRO A 64 -0.59 19.37 19.48
C PRO A 64 -0.81 18.75 18.11
N GLU A 65 0.23 18.38 17.35
CA GLU A 65 0.12 17.99 15.94
C GLU A 65 0.36 16.52 15.61
N SER A 66 0.59 15.64 16.58
CA SER A 66 0.75 14.19 16.31
C SER A 66 -0.59 13.46 16.36
N GLY A 67 -1.33 13.47 15.26
CA GLY A 67 -2.71 12.97 15.20
C GLY A 67 -2.90 11.46 15.38
N ALA A 68 -1.87 10.61 15.24
CA ALA A 68 -2.02 9.15 15.35
C ALA A 68 -1.80 8.62 16.79
N TRP A 69 -0.99 9.29 17.62
CA TRP A 69 -0.55 8.82 18.92
C TRP A 69 -1.20 9.52 20.14
N ALA A 70 -2.04 10.54 19.89
CA ALA A 70 -2.67 11.35 20.93
C ALA A 70 -3.54 10.57 21.95
N ASN A 71 -3.94 9.34 21.63
CA ASN A 71 -4.77 8.50 22.51
C ASN A 71 -3.97 7.51 23.38
N ALA A 72 -2.64 7.47 23.29
CA ALA A 72 -1.78 6.55 24.06
C ALA A 72 -1.39 7.07 25.47
N LYS A 73 -2.03 8.15 25.96
CA LYS A 73 -1.89 8.60 27.35
C LYS A 73 -2.56 7.64 28.33
N THR A 74 -2.24 6.34 28.26
CA THR A 74 -2.68 5.36 29.25
C THR A 74 -1.56 5.02 30.20
N THR A 75 -1.80 5.31 31.46
CA THR A 75 -1.17 4.80 32.67
C THR A 75 -0.58 3.40 32.47
N GLY A 76 0.76 3.27 32.41
CA GLY A 76 1.45 1.98 32.37
C GLY A 76 2.62 1.88 31.38
N ASN A 77 2.93 2.91 30.61
CA ASN A 77 4.06 2.88 29.67
C ASN A 77 5.38 3.20 30.40
N THR A 78 5.88 2.24 31.17
CA THR A 78 7.22 2.35 31.77
C THR A 78 8.29 2.05 30.70
N VAL A 79 9.48 2.59 30.90
CA VAL A 79 10.66 2.28 30.04
C VAL A 79 10.85 0.76 29.94
N ALA A 80 10.65 0.02 31.04
CA ALA A 80 10.76 -1.44 31.06
C ALA A 80 9.74 -2.10 30.11
N ALA A 81 8.46 -1.70 30.15
CA ALA A 81 7.41 -2.24 29.29
C ALA A 81 7.65 -1.86 27.82
N ALA A 82 8.11 -0.65 27.53
CA ALA A 82 8.49 -0.25 26.17
C ALA A 82 9.66 -1.06 25.63
N MET A 83 10.69 -1.30 26.45
CA MET A 83 11.82 -2.15 26.08
C MET A 83 11.43 -3.62 25.88
N GLU A 84 10.51 -4.16 26.67
CA GLU A 84 9.98 -5.51 26.47
C GLU A 84 9.26 -5.63 25.12
N ARG A 85 8.38 -4.66 24.78
CA ARG A 85 7.76 -4.58 23.44
C ARG A 85 8.81 -4.50 22.34
N PHE A 86 9.79 -3.62 22.49
CA PHE A 86 10.87 -3.45 21.52
C PHE A 86 11.63 -4.76 21.27
N HIS A 87 12.08 -5.46 22.30
CA HIS A 87 12.76 -6.73 22.14
C HIS A 87 11.88 -7.78 21.46
N SER A 88 10.60 -7.87 21.83
CA SER A 88 9.65 -8.76 21.14
C SER A 88 9.52 -8.42 19.66
N MET A 89 9.49 -7.14 19.29
CA MET A 89 9.43 -6.69 17.90
C MET A 89 10.73 -7.03 17.15
N VAL A 90 11.90 -6.86 17.76
CA VAL A 90 13.19 -7.24 17.18
C VAL A 90 13.24 -8.75 16.94
N ASP A 91 12.77 -9.57 17.88
CA ASP A 91 12.71 -11.03 17.74
C ASP A 91 11.79 -11.48 16.59
N ARG A 92 10.66 -10.80 16.41
CA ARG A 92 9.76 -11.03 15.27
C ARG A 92 10.44 -10.66 13.95
N ARG A 93 11.09 -9.49 13.91
CA ARG A 93 11.79 -9.01 12.71
C ARG A 93 12.97 -9.91 12.33
N ALA A 94 13.71 -10.42 13.32
CA ALA A 94 14.77 -11.41 13.11
C ALA A 94 14.27 -12.74 12.51
N LYS A 95 12.98 -13.06 12.69
CA LYS A 95 12.31 -14.18 12.00
C LYS A 95 11.78 -13.81 10.61
N ARG A 96 12.17 -12.65 10.09
CA ARG A 96 11.80 -12.12 8.77
C ARG A 96 10.32 -11.75 8.66
N GLU A 97 9.59 -11.56 9.79
CA GLU A 97 8.27 -10.94 9.73
C GLU A 97 8.38 -9.51 9.18
N PRO A 98 7.52 -9.10 8.22
CA PRO A 98 7.58 -7.76 7.65
C PRO A 98 7.49 -6.67 8.71
N LEU A 99 8.32 -5.64 8.58
CA LEU A 99 8.34 -4.52 9.52
C LEU A 99 6.94 -3.92 9.70
N GLN A 100 6.22 -3.71 8.60
CA GLN A 100 4.88 -3.14 8.59
C GLN A 100 3.83 -4.03 9.29
N HIS A 101 4.00 -5.35 9.26
CA HIS A 101 3.14 -6.24 10.04
C HIS A 101 3.45 -6.17 11.55
N ILE A 102 4.71 -5.89 11.91
CA ILE A 102 5.12 -5.74 13.31
C ILE A 102 4.62 -4.41 13.88
N THR A 103 4.77 -3.31 13.13
CA THR A 103 4.34 -1.98 13.53
C THR A 103 2.84 -1.76 13.35
N GLY A 104 2.19 -2.56 12.48
CA GLY A 104 0.76 -2.51 12.22
C GLY A 104 0.34 -1.45 11.21
N HIS A 105 1.28 -0.78 10.56
CA HIS A 105 0.97 0.26 9.57
C HIS A 105 2.03 0.38 8.47
N ALA A 106 1.63 0.95 7.33
CA ALA A 106 2.48 1.19 6.18
C ALA A 106 2.17 2.58 5.58
N PRO A 107 3.18 3.43 5.36
CA PRO A 107 2.98 4.68 4.65
C PRO A 107 2.69 4.39 3.17
N PHE A 108 1.76 5.13 2.60
CA PHE A 108 1.47 5.12 1.17
C PHE A 108 0.98 6.51 0.75
N ARG A 109 1.75 7.22 -0.06
CA ARG A 109 1.54 8.63 -0.40
C ARG A 109 1.38 9.49 0.87
N TYR A 110 0.22 10.12 1.07
CA TYR A 110 -0.07 10.95 2.26
C TYR A 110 -0.86 10.21 3.34
N LEU A 111 -1.01 8.91 3.21
CA LEU A 111 -1.74 8.05 4.15
C LEU A 111 -0.80 7.18 4.97
N ASP A 112 -1.21 6.90 6.20
CA ASP A 112 -0.63 5.87 7.05
C ASP A 112 -1.66 4.74 7.20
N LEU A 113 -1.50 3.70 6.40
CA LEU A 113 -2.48 2.62 6.29
C LEU A 113 -2.24 1.54 7.34
N LYS A 114 -3.31 1.03 7.93
CA LYS A 114 -3.25 -0.14 8.79
C LYS A 114 -3.07 -1.40 7.96
N VAL A 115 -2.09 -2.20 8.34
CA VAL A 115 -1.76 -3.47 7.70
C VAL A 115 -1.42 -4.54 8.74
N GLY A 116 -1.45 -5.79 8.33
CA GLY A 116 -1.11 -6.93 9.17
C GLY A 116 -1.37 -8.25 8.44
N PRO A 117 -1.36 -9.40 9.13
CA PRO A 117 -1.49 -10.70 8.50
C PRO A 117 -2.75 -10.83 7.63
N GLY A 118 -2.55 -11.22 6.38
CA GLY A 118 -3.64 -11.47 5.41
C GLY A 118 -3.99 -10.28 4.51
N VAL A 119 -3.19 -9.23 4.51
CA VAL A 119 -3.26 -8.16 3.52
C VAL A 119 -1.87 -7.94 2.90
N PHE A 120 -1.85 -7.63 1.62
CA PHE A 120 -0.65 -7.21 0.91
C PHE A 120 -0.20 -5.83 1.42
N ILE A 121 1.09 -5.70 1.71
CA ILE A 121 1.67 -4.43 2.14
C ILE A 121 1.85 -3.54 0.91
N PRO A 122 1.24 -2.34 0.86
CA PRO A 122 1.41 -1.43 -0.27
C PRO A 122 2.89 -1.15 -0.56
N ARG A 123 3.25 -1.16 -1.85
CA ARG A 123 4.63 -0.92 -2.30
C ARG A 123 4.79 0.52 -2.83
N PRO A 124 5.97 1.13 -2.66
CA PRO A 124 6.22 2.49 -3.17
C PRO A 124 5.99 2.63 -4.69
N GLU A 125 6.28 1.57 -5.47
CA GLU A 125 6.09 1.58 -6.92
C GLU A 125 4.61 1.73 -7.31
N THR A 126 3.69 1.21 -6.50
CA THR A 126 2.23 1.33 -6.71
C THR A 126 1.74 2.78 -6.60
N GLU A 127 2.49 3.67 -5.94
CA GLU A 127 2.15 5.10 -5.89
C GLU A 127 2.13 5.75 -7.28
N LEU A 128 2.90 5.21 -8.24
CA LEU A 128 2.90 5.67 -9.64
C LEU A 128 1.56 5.42 -10.33
N VAL A 129 0.88 4.33 -9.99
CA VAL A 129 -0.47 4.03 -10.52
C VAL A 129 -1.46 5.13 -10.12
N VAL A 130 -1.39 5.56 -8.85
CA VAL A 130 -2.23 6.67 -8.36
C VAL A 130 -1.83 7.99 -9.01
N GLN A 131 -0.53 8.25 -9.13
CA GLN A 131 0.00 9.48 -9.71
C GLN A 131 -0.48 9.70 -11.15
N GLU A 132 -0.41 8.67 -11.99
CA GLU A 132 -0.91 8.72 -13.38
C GLU A 132 -2.40 9.05 -13.45
N GLY A 133 -3.22 8.44 -12.58
CA GLY A 133 -4.65 8.75 -12.49
C GLY A 133 -4.90 10.21 -12.11
N ILE A 134 -4.17 10.76 -11.13
CA ILE A 134 -4.28 12.16 -10.68
C ILE A 134 -3.86 13.11 -11.82
N GLU A 135 -2.76 12.82 -12.49
CA GLU A 135 -2.27 13.64 -13.61
C GLU A 135 -3.25 13.64 -14.77
N TRP A 136 -3.86 12.48 -15.07
CA TRP A 136 -4.86 12.36 -16.11
C TRP A 136 -6.10 13.21 -15.78
N THR A 137 -6.62 13.17 -14.53
CA THR A 137 -7.75 14.04 -14.13
C THR A 137 -7.41 15.51 -14.24
N THR A 138 -6.20 15.89 -13.87
CA THR A 138 -5.72 17.27 -13.97
C THR A 138 -5.66 17.75 -15.40
N ARG A 139 -5.08 16.93 -16.31
CA ARG A 139 -5.00 17.25 -17.75
C ARG A 139 -6.37 17.40 -18.41
N HIS A 140 -7.39 16.64 -17.93
CA HIS A 140 -8.75 16.70 -18.46
C HIS A 140 -9.68 17.66 -17.69
N GLY A 141 -9.16 18.40 -16.71
CA GLY A 141 -9.94 19.35 -15.93
C GLY A 141 -11.11 18.71 -15.14
N MET A 142 -10.92 17.46 -14.70
CA MET A 142 -11.97 16.69 -14.02
C MET A 142 -11.92 16.91 -12.50
N TYR A 143 -13.03 17.37 -11.94
CA TYR A 143 -13.17 17.61 -10.48
C TYR A 143 -14.03 16.55 -9.78
N ARG A 144 -14.62 15.62 -10.49
CA ARG A 144 -15.53 14.57 -9.97
C ARG A 144 -15.35 13.29 -10.79
N ALA A 145 -14.14 12.75 -10.77
CA ALA A 145 -13.85 11.53 -11.50
C ALA A 145 -14.54 10.32 -10.85
N LYS A 146 -15.12 9.45 -11.67
CA LYS A 146 -15.58 8.11 -11.27
C LYS A 146 -14.42 7.13 -11.46
N VAL A 147 -13.98 6.55 -10.37
CA VAL A 147 -12.77 5.71 -10.33
C VAL A 147 -13.10 4.33 -9.81
N VAL A 148 -12.54 3.31 -10.44
CA VAL A 148 -12.58 1.93 -9.93
C VAL A 148 -11.18 1.49 -9.55
N ASP A 149 -11.00 1.01 -8.31
CA ASP A 149 -9.80 0.34 -7.80
C ASP A 149 -10.08 -1.18 -7.82
N LEU A 150 -9.54 -1.87 -8.81
CA LEU A 150 -9.65 -3.33 -8.91
C LEU A 150 -8.51 -4.00 -8.16
N CYS A 151 -8.82 -4.99 -7.32
CA CYS A 151 -7.89 -5.67 -6.40
C CYS A 151 -7.39 -4.75 -5.28
N ALA A 152 -8.32 -4.13 -4.54
CA ALA A 152 -8.06 -3.02 -3.63
C ALA A 152 -7.13 -3.33 -2.44
N GLY A 153 -7.06 -4.59 -1.97
CA GLY A 153 -6.16 -4.98 -0.89
C GLY A 153 -6.42 -4.22 0.41
N SER A 154 -5.46 -3.40 0.83
CA SER A 154 -5.60 -2.50 1.97
C SER A 154 -6.46 -1.25 1.69
N GLY A 155 -6.86 -1.03 0.44
CA GLY A 155 -7.51 0.18 -0.04
C GLY A 155 -6.54 1.30 -0.44
N ALA A 156 -5.24 1.01 -0.55
CA ALA A 156 -4.19 2.00 -0.73
C ALA A 156 -4.43 2.91 -1.94
N ILE A 157 -4.67 2.32 -3.12
CA ILE A 157 -4.87 3.07 -4.38
C ILE A 157 -6.12 3.93 -4.29
N GLY A 158 -7.27 3.31 -3.99
CA GLY A 158 -8.55 4.01 -3.99
C GLY A 158 -8.65 5.09 -2.93
N LEU A 159 -8.12 4.86 -1.71
CA LEU A 159 -8.13 5.84 -0.63
C LEU A 159 -7.18 7.02 -0.92
N ALA A 160 -5.98 6.74 -1.43
CA ALA A 160 -5.05 7.80 -1.81
C ALA A 160 -5.66 8.68 -2.91
N PHE A 161 -6.23 8.08 -3.95
CA PHE A 161 -6.89 8.83 -5.02
C PHE A 161 -8.07 9.67 -4.48
N ALA A 162 -8.94 9.09 -3.65
CA ALA A 162 -10.10 9.80 -3.08
C ALA A 162 -9.70 11.01 -2.22
N THR A 163 -8.58 10.93 -1.51
CA THR A 163 -8.10 12.02 -0.65
C THR A 163 -7.39 13.12 -1.42
N GLU A 164 -6.72 12.78 -2.54
CA GLU A 164 -5.93 13.72 -3.34
C GLU A 164 -6.73 14.35 -4.49
N VAL A 165 -7.84 13.72 -4.91
CA VAL A 165 -8.78 14.29 -5.90
C VAL A 165 -10.15 14.50 -5.26
N PRO A 166 -10.35 15.61 -4.52
CA PRO A 166 -11.59 15.86 -3.79
C PRO A 166 -12.81 15.87 -4.72
N GLY A 167 -13.86 15.16 -4.30
CA GLY A 167 -15.12 15.04 -5.06
C GLY A 167 -15.15 13.88 -6.05
N SER A 168 -14.06 13.11 -6.19
CA SER A 168 -14.09 11.83 -6.91
C SER A 168 -15.00 10.81 -6.19
N GLU A 169 -15.58 9.91 -6.95
CA GLU A 169 -16.36 8.78 -6.46
C GLU A 169 -15.60 7.49 -6.79
N VAL A 170 -15.28 6.68 -5.77
CA VAL A 170 -14.40 5.53 -5.88
C VAL A 170 -15.13 4.24 -5.54
N TRP A 171 -15.05 3.25 -6.42
CA TRP A 171 -15.48 1.86 -6.16
C TRP A 171 -14.24 0.98 -6.04
N ALA A 172 -14.05 0.41 -4.85
CA ALA A 172 -12.97 -0.52 -4.56
C ALA A 172 -13.49 -1.94 -4.58
N VAL A 173 -12.85 -2.83 -5.32
CA VAL A 173 -13.22 -4.24 -5.43
C VAL A 173 -12.15 -5.10 -4.77
N GLU A 174 -12.54 -5.88 -3.79
CA GLU A 174 -11.67 -6.84 -3.10
C GLU A 174 -12.34 -8.22 -3.08
N LYS A 175 -11.58 -9.26 -3.41
CA LYS A 175 -12.11 -10.63 -3.48
C LYS A 175 -12.20 -11.30 -2.12
N SER A 176 -11.26 -11.01 -1.23
CA SER A 176 -11.13 -11.63 0.09
C SER A 176 -11.87 -10.83 1.14
N GLU A 177 -12.89 -11.40 1.79
CA GLU A 177 -13.56 -10.76 2.93
C GLU A 177 -12.58 -10.46 4.09
N ARG A 178 -11.57 -11.33 4.30
CA ARG A 178 -10.54 -11.12 5.30
C ARG A 178 -9.69 -9.89 4.97
N THR A 179 -9.30 -9.74 3.73
CA THR A 179 -8.52 -8.59 3.26
C THR A 179 -9.36 -7.30 3.29
N ALA A 180 -10.63 -7.38 2.90
CA ALA A 180 -11.56 -6.25 2.90
C ALA A 180 -11.78 -5.64 4.30
N GLN A 181 -11.54 -6.38 5.38
CA GLN A 181 -11.57 -5.83 6.74
C GLN A 181 -10.47 -4.77 6.94
N TRP A 182 -9.32 -4.91 6.26
CA TRP A 182 -8.27 -3.89 6.28
C TRP A 182 -8.69 -2.66 5.49
N THR A 183 -9.31 -2.85 4.31
CA THR A 183 -9.87 -1.73 3.53
C THR A 183 -10.88 -0.93 4.36
N ARG A 184 -11.82 -1.62 5.07
CA ARG A 184 -12.81 -0.95 5.94
C ARG A 184 -12.15 -0.16 7.07
N ARG A 185 -11.15 -0.76 7.77
CA ARG A 185 -10.41 -0.07 8.83
C ARG A 185 -9.71 1.18 8.30
N ASN A 186 -9.06 1.07 7.14
CA ASN A 186 -8.36 2.18 6.53
C ASN A 186 -9.34 3.26 6.05
N LEU A 187 -10.49 2.88 5.52
CA LEU A 187 -11.56 3.82 5.18
C LEU A 187 -12.05 4.57 6.44
N ASP A 188 -12.32 3.85 7.53
CA ASP A 188 -12.78 4.44 8.79
C ASP A 188 -11.74 5.43 9.36
N GLU A 189 -10.45 5.08 9.34
CA GLU A 189 -9.39 5.98 9.81
C GLU A 189 -9.20 7.19 8.86
N THR A 190 -9.24 6.95 7.56
CA THR A 190 -9.07 8.01 6.56
C THR A 190 -10.23 9.00 6.60
N THR A 191 -11.47 8.54 6.80
CA THR A 191 -12.66 9.40 6.89
C THR A 191 -12.65 10.32 8.10
N LYS A 192 -11.98 9.94 9.20
CA LYS A 192 -11.80 10.83 10.36
C LYS A 192 -11.01 12.10 9.99
N ARG A 193 -10.01 11.96 9.12
CA ARG A 193 -9.16 13.06 8.65
C ARG A 193 -9.75 13.75 7.41
N TYR A 194 -10.41 12.98 6.55
CA TYR A 194 -10.99 13.42 5.28
C TYR A 194 -12.48 13.07 5.18
N PRO A 195 -13.38 13.75 5.95
CA PRO A 195 -14.79 13.37 6.03
C PRO A 195 -15.52 13.36 4.69
N ALA A 196 -15.06 14.13 3.72
CA ALA A 196 -15.68 14.25 2.39
C ALA A 196 -15.68 12.93 1.58
N ILE A 197 -14.83 11.97 1.91
CA ILE A 197 -14.76 10.70 1.19
C ILE A 197 -15.80 9.67 1.68
N ALA A 198 -16.37 9.85 2.87
CA ALA A 198 -17.24 8.86 3.52
C ALA A 198 -18.47 8.44 2.67
N GLY A 199 -19.06 9.36 1.89
CA GLY A 199 -20.18 9.08 1.02
C GLY A 199 -19.80 8.73 -0.43
N ASN A 200 -18.51 8.81 -0.76
CA ASN A 200 -18.01 8.68 -2.13
C ASN A 200 -17.02 7.50 -2.30
N TYR A 201 -16.88 6.65 -1.29
CA TYR A 201 -16.05 5.46 -1.36
C TYR A 201 -16.91 4.21 -1.09
N HIS A 202 -16.95 3.31 -2.06
CA HIS A 202 -17.79 2.12 -2.07
C HIS A 202 -16.92 0.88 -2.14
N LEU A 203 -17.00 0.01 -1.13
CA LEU A 203 -16.28 -1.26 -1.12
C LEU A 203 -17.21 -2.39 -1.54
N GLU A 204 -16.88 -3.10 -2.61
CA GLU A 204 -17.55 -4.31 -3.07
C GLU A 204 -16.69 -5.55 -2.86
N ILE A 205 -17.28 -6.58 -2.24
CA ILE A 205 -16.64 -7.88 -2.07
C ILE A 205 -17.00 -8.74 -3.26
N ALA A 206 -16.11 -8.78 -4.25
CA ALA A 206 -16.33 -9.49 -5.51
C ALA A 206 -15.02 -9.89 -6.17
N ASP A 207 -15.10 -10.83 -7.11
CA ASP A 207 -13.97 -11.18 -7.95
C ASP A 207 -13.87 -10.20 -9.14
N ALA A 208 -12.85 -9.35 -9.12
CA ALA A 208 -12.61 -8.35 -10.16
C ALA A 208 -12.38 -8.94 -11.57
N THR A 209 -12.07 -10.24 -11.68
CA THR A 209 -11.91 -10.95 -12.97
C THR A 209 -13.24 -11.37 -13.60
N GLN A 210 -14.36 -11.25 -12.88
CA GLN A 210 -15.67 -11.66 -13.34
C GLN A 210 -16.42 -10.52 -14.00
N MET A 211 -17.02 -10.80 -15.17
CA MET A 211 -17.73 -9.78 -15.94
C MET A 211 -18.93 -9.14 -15.21
N PRO A 212 -19.69 -9.83 -14.33
CA PRO A 212 -20.78 -9.20 -13.57
C PRO A 212 -20.33 -8.20 -12.48
N THR A 213 -19.07 -8.22 -12.08
CA THR A 213 -18.58 -7.32 -11.01
C THR A 213 -18.73 -5.87 -11.42
N LEU A 214 -19.48 -5.07 -10.66
CA LEU A 214 -19.81 -3.66 -10.95
C LEU A 214 -20.47 -3.44 -12.32
N ASN A 215 -21.21 -4.40 -12.89
CA ASN A 215 -21.76 -4.30 -14.24
C ASN A 215 -22.76 -3.13 -14.42
N GLN A 216 -23.36 -2.64 -13.34
CA GLN A 216 -24.17 -1.43 -13.34
C GLN A 216 -23.40 -0.14 -13.68
N LEU A 217 -22.05 -0.20 -13.64
CA LEU A 217 -21.15 0.91 -13.95
C LEU A 217 -20.51 0.79 -15.35
N ASP A 218 -20.88 -0.21 -16.16
CA ASP A 218 -20.31 -0.41 -17.48
C ASP A 218 -20.47 0.84 -18.35
N GLY A 219 -19.38 1.25 -18.99
CA GLY A 219 -19.30 2.42 -19.86
C GLY A 219 -19.43 3.78 -19.15
N THR A 220 -19.34 3.83 -17.81
CA THR A 220 -19.54 5.07 -17.05
C THR A 220 -18.31 5.52 -16.26
N ILE A 221 -17.28 4.70 -16.16
CA ILE A 221 -16.09 4.94 -15.35
C ILE A 221 -15.07 5.78 -16.13
N ASP A 222 -14.53 6.78 -15.46
CA ASP A 222 -13.49 7.65 -16.01
C ASP A 222 -12.11 6.98 -15.95
N ILE A 223 -11.80 6.34 -14.81
CA ILE A 223 -10.47 5.77 -14.57
C ILE A 223 -10.60 4.41 -13.88
N VAL A 224 -9.83 3.43 -14.35
CA VAL A 224 -9.56 2.18 -13.63
C VAL A 224 -8.11 2.17 -13.19
N LEU A 225 -7.89 2.04 -11.88
CA LEU A 225 -6.58 1.88 -11.26
C LEU A 225 -6.49 0.46 -10.69
N THR A 226 -5.35 -0.21 -10.82
CA THR A 226 -5.22 -1.56 -10.29
C THR A 226 -3.78 -2.00 -10.09
N ASN A 227 -3.56 -2.74 -9.00
CA ASN A 227 -2.37 -3.57 -8.82
C ASN A 227 -2.85 -5.02 -8.64
N PRO A 228 -3.07 -5.77 -9.73
CA PRO A 228 -3.57 -7.13 -9.66
C PRO A 228 -2.47 -8.12 -9.26
N PRO A 229 -2.81 -9.31 -8.78
CA PRO A 229 -1.86 -10.41 -8.67
C PRO A 229 -1.25 -10.74 -10.04
N TYR A 230 0.09 -10.74 -10.13
CA TYR A 230 0.80 -10.93 -11.39
C TYR A 230 2.02 -11.87 -11.31
N VAL A 231 2.38 -12.36 -10.11
CA VAL A 231 3.54 -13.26 -9.97
C VAL A 231 3.28 -14.57 -10.71
N PRO A 232 4.24 -15.06 -11.55
CA PRO A 232 4.14 -16.35 -12.22
C PRO A 232 4.00 -17.49 -11.20
N LEU A 233 3.14 -18.50 -11.49
CA LEU A 233 2.98 -19.66 -10.62
C LEU A 233 4.27 -20.48 -10.48
N SER A 234 5.19 -20.36 -11.43
CA SER A 234 6.51 -21.00 -11.38
C SER A 234 7.49 -20.32 -10.45
N ASP A 235 7.24 -19.06 -10.09
CA ASP A 235 8.19 -18.22 -9.37
C ASP A 235 7.88 -18.22 -7.88
N ILE A 236 8.93 -18.49 -7.10
CA ILE A 236 8.86 -18.38 -5.64
C ILE A 236 9.53 -17.07 -5.26
N PRO A 237 8.85 -16.14 -4.57
CA PRO A 237 9.46 -14.90 -4.11
C PRO A 237 10.74 -15.14 -3.31
N VAL A 238 11.81 -14.44 -3.67
CA VAL A 238 13.13 -14.62 -3.03
C VAL A 238 13.13 -14.03 -1.61
N GLN A 239 12.42 -12.94 -1.39
CA GLN A 239 12.34 -12.28 -0.09
C GLN A 239 11.43 -13.07 0.84
N PRO A 240 11.92 -13.53 2.02
CA PRO A 240 11.12 -14.27 2.99
C PRO A 240 9.86 -13.49 3.44
N GLU A 241 9.97 -12.17 3.55
CA GLU A 241 8.87 -11.28 3.91
C GLU A 241 7.69 -11.40 2.94
N VAL A 242 7.96 -11.53 1.66
CA VAL A 242 6.93 -11.72 0.61
C VAL A 242 6.45 -13.17 0.61
N ARG A 243 7.39 -14.12 0.52
CA ARG A 243 7.09 -15.55 0.37
C ARG A 243 6.27 -16.13 1.51
N ASP A 244 6.57 -15.74 2.76
CA ASP A 244 6.03 -16.39 3.95
C ASP A 244 4.88 -15.60 4.59
N TYR A 245 4.69 -14.33 4.21
CA TYR A 245 3.73 -13.44 4.89
C TYR A 245 2.70 -12.77 3.98
N ASP A 246 3.04 -12.47 2.72
CA ASP A 246 2.03 -11.95 1.79
C ASP A 246 1.05 -13.07 1.39
N PRO A 247 -0.24 -12.80 1.26
CA PRO A 247 -1.20 -13.83 0.88
C PRO A 247 -1.04 -14.23 -0.59
N ASP A 248 -1.04 -15.55 -0.89
CA ASP A 248 -0.95 -16.09 -2.24
C ASP A 248 -1.95 -15.47 -3.21
N LEU A 249 -3.16 -15.18 -2.72
CA LEU A 249 -4.21 -14.53 -3.50
C LEU A 249 -3.82 -13.14 -4.02
N ALA A 250 -2.92 -12.44 -3.33
CA ALA A 250 -2.44 -11.11 -3.71
C ALA A 250 -1.18 -11.18 -4.59
N LEU A 251 -0.54 -12.35 -4.69
CA LEU A 251 0.72 -12.51 -5.42
C LEU A 251 0.51 -13.13 -6.80
N TYR A 252 -0.11 -14.31 -6.85
CA TYR A 252 -0.05 -15.17 -8.04
C TYR A 252 -1.09 -14.82 -9.11
N GLY A 253 -0.62 -14.53 -10.33
CA GLY A 253 -1.42 -14.12 -11.49
C GLY A 253 -2.21 -15.23 -12.20
N GLY A 254 -2.25 -16.44 -11.63
CA GLY A 254 -3.14 -17.52 -12.03
C GLY A 254 -2.71 -18.33 -13.26
N SER A 255 -1.52 -18.10 -13.81
CA SER A 255 -0.93 -18.85 -14.91
C SER A 255 0.57 -19.06 -14.71
N ALA A 256 1.19 -19.92 -15.53
CA ALA A 256 2.63 -20.19 -15.45
C ALA A 256 3.48 -18.92 -15.63
N ASP A 257 3.00 -17.95 -16.40
CA ASP A 257 3.64 -16.65 -16.65
C ASP A 257 2.99 -15.47 -15.87
N GLY A 258 2.00 -15.76 -15.02
CA GLY A 258 1.34 -14.77 -14.17
C GLY A 258 0.38 -13.81 -14.88
N THR A 259 0.08 -13.98 -16.16
CA THR A 259 -0.70 -12.99 -16.93
C THR A 259 -2.20 -13.21 -16.94
N LEU A 260 -2.71 -14.37 -16.51
CA LEU A 260 -4.14 -14.72 -16.62
C LEU A 260 -5.06 -13.74 -15.87
N ILE A 261 -4.71 -13.39 -14.62
CA ILE A 261 -5.50 -12.42 -13.84
C ILE A 261 -5.37 -11.03 -14.44
N PRO A 262 -4.17 -10.47 -14.71
CA PRO A 262 -4.01 -9.20 -15.41
C PRO A 262 -4.82 -9.09 -16.71
N GLU A 263 -4.80 -10.10 -17.58
CA GLU A 263 -5.58 -10.11 -18.82
C GLU A 263 -7.11 -10.04 -18.57
N ARG A 264 -7.60 -10.76 -17.56
CA ARG A 264 -9.02 -10.67 -17.15
C ARG A 264 -9.38 -9.29 -16.58
N ILE A 265 -8.48 -8.68 -15.82
CA ILE A 265 -8.66 -7.33 -15.30
C ILE A 265 -8.71 -6.31 -16.44
N ILE A 266 -7.81 -6.41 -17.44
CA ILE A 266 -7.86 -5.58 -18.67
C ILE A 266 -9.23 -5.72 -19.36
N SER A 267 -9.70 -6.95 -19.54
CA SER A 267 -11.01 -7.21 -20.13
C SER A 267 -12.16 -6.60 -19.34
N ARG A 268 -12.10 -6.64 -18.00
CA ARG A 268 -13.10 -6.01 -17.13
C ARG A 268 -13.02 -4.50 -17.19
N ALA A 269 -11.83 -3.92 -17.11
CA ALA A 269 -11.59 -2.49 -17.23
C ALA A 269 -12.14 -1.92 -18.54
N SER A 270 -11.94 -2.62 -19.65
CA SER A 270 -12.49 -2.23 -20.97
C SER A 270 -14.00 -2.07 -20.97
N LYS A 271 -14.73 -2.85 -20.15
CA LYS A 271 -16.20 -2.74 -20.07
C LYS A 271 -16.66 -1.61 -19.12
N LEU A 272 -15.91 -1.41 -18.04
CA LEU A 272 -16.21 -0.35 -17.06
C LEU A 272 -15.98 1.04 -17.63
N LEU A 273 -14.90 1.22 -18.40
CA LEU A 273 -14.49 2.52 -18.88
C LEU A 273 -15.44 3.07 -19.96
N LYS A 274 -15.74 4.34 -19.84
CA LYS A 274 -16.34 5.14 -20.92
C LYS A 274 -15.34 5.33 -22.06
N SER A 275 -15.81 5.76 -23.23
CA SER A 275 -14.93 6.19 -24.33
C SER A 275 -13.95 7.28 -23.84
N GLY A 276 -12.67 7.15 -24.18
CA GLY A 276 -11.57 8.03 -23.74
C GLY A 276 -11.21 7.87 -22.24
N GLY A 277 -11.77 6.91 -21.52
CA GLY A 277 -11.40 6.66 -20.12
C GLY A 277 -10.06 5.95 -19.98
N LEU A 278 -9.36 6.17 -18.87
CA LEU A 278 -8.00 5.67 -18.61
C LEU A 278 -7.98 4.39 -17.80
N MET A 279 -7.14 3.44 -18.17
CA MET A 279 -6.70 2.34 -17.32
C MET A 279 -5.22 2.53 -16.96
N VAL A 280 -4.89 2.36 -15.65
CA VAL A 280 -3.51 2.26 -15.16
C VAL A 280 -3.37 0.95 -14.40
N MET A 281 -2.44 0.10 -14.81
CA MET A 281 -2.26 -1.22 -14.21
C MET A 281 -0.79 -1.53 -13.93
N GLU A 282 -0.48 -1.90 -12.69
CA GLU A 282 0.83 -2.44 -12.31
C GLU A 282 1.01 -3.87 -12.87
N HIS A 283 2.26 -4.24 -13.20
CA HIS A 283 2.61 -5.56 -13.73
C HIS A 283 4.05 -5.96 -13.39
N ASP A 284 4.39 -7.24 -13.57
CA ASP A 284 5.76 -7.71 -13.48
C ASP A 284 6.64 -7.11 -14.59
N VAL A 285 7.93 -6.94 -14.30
CA VAL A 285 8.92 -6.36 -15.22
C VAL A 285 8.99 -7.06 -16.58
N THR A 286 8.61 -8.32 -16.66
CA THR A 286 8.65 -9.16 -17.86
C THR A 286 7.35 -9.15 -18.66
N GLN A 287 6.24 -8.61 -18.11
CA GLN A 287 4.89 -8.79 -18.67
C GLN A 287 4.41 -7.61 -19.53
N GLY A 288 5.06 -6.43 -19.44
CA GLY A 288 4.56 -5.18 -20.01
C GLY A 288 4.14 -5.28 -21.47
N GLU A 289 5.02 -5.74 -22.35
CA GLU A 289 4.74 -5.85 -23.80
C GLU A 289 3.59 -6.81 -24.11
N ARG A 290 3.51 -7.94 -23.41
CA ARG A 290 2.43 -8.91 -23.58
C ARG A 290 1.08 -8.32 -23.17
N LEU A 291 1.02 -7.67 -21.99
CA LEU A 291 -0.19 -7.07 -21.49
C LEU A 291 -0.63 -5.86 -22.33
N ALA A 292 0.34 -5.08 -22.83
CA ALA A 292 0.05 -4.01 -23.78
C ALA A 292 -0.53 -4.54 -25.12
N ALA A 293 0.02 -5.64 -25.63
CA ALA A 293 -0.54 -6.28 -26.83
C ALA A 293 -1.97 -6.80 -26.56
N PHE A 294 -2.21 -7.41 -25.41
CA PHE A 294 -3.55 -7.89 -25.02
C PHE A 294 -4.53 -6.72 -24.86
N ALA A 295 -4.13 -5.62 -24.23
CA ALA A 295 -4.99 -4.44 -24.05
C ALA A 295 -5.49 -3.89 -25.40
N ARG A 296 -4.61 -3.83 -26.43
CA ARG A 296 -5.02 -3.43 -27.79
C ARG A 296 -6.10 -4.34 -28.38
N THR A 297 -6.19 -5.60 -28.00
CA THR A 297 -7.29 -6.50 -28.43
C THR A 297 -8.59 -6.27 -27.67
N CYS A 298 -8.55 -5.49 -26.57
CA CYS A 298 -9.70 -5.14 -25.73
C CYS A 298 -10.17 -3.70 -25.94
N ASP A 299 -10.01 -3.15 -27.15
CA ASP A 299 -10.39 -1.79 -27.55
C ASP A 299 -9.67 -0.68 -26.77
N PHE A 300 -8.41 -0.91 -26.39
CA PHE A 300 -7.55 0.13 -25.84
C PHE A 300 -6.62 0.68 -26.93
N VAL A 301 -6.41 1.99 -26.89
CA VAL A 301 -5.46 2.76 -27.69
C VAL A 301 -4.46 3.46 -26.78
N ASP A 302 -3.44 4.09 -27.35
CA ASP A 302 -2.39 4.82 -26.62
C ASP A 302 -1.80 4.00 -25.45
N VAL A 303 -1.60 2.70 -25.71
CA VAL A 303 -1.08 1.76 -24.72
C VAL A 303 0.41 1.93 -24.58
N VAL A 304 0.84 2.39 -23.41
CA VAL A 304 2.24 2.70 -23.06
C VAL A 304 2.67 1.93 -21.84
N VAL A 305 3.84 1.30 -21.89
CA VAL A 305 4.50 0.68 -20.72
C VAL A 305 5.48 1.70 -20.13
N HIS A 306 5.36 1.91 -18.84
CA HIS A 306 6.15 2.90 -18.08
C HIS A 306 7.10 2.21 -17.10
N ASN A 307 8.21 2.88 -16.84
CA ASN A 307 9.20 2.43 -15.87
C ASN A 307 8.92 3.03 -14.49
N ASP A 308 9.33 2.29 -13.46
CA ASP A 308 9.43 2.83 -12.10
C ASP A 308 10.66 3.75 -11.94
N TYR A 309 10.85 4.31 -10.73
CA TYR A 309 12.00 5.17 -10.42
C TYR A 309 13.37 4.46 -10.49
N THR A 310 13.38 3.13 -10.56
CA THR A 310 14.60 2.34 -10.78
C THR A 310 14.90 2.10 -12.25
N GLY A 311 14.03 2.56 -13.16
CA GLY A 311 14.15 2.40 -14.60
C GLY A 311 13.66 1.05 -15.12
N ARG A 312 12.89 0.28 -14.33
CA ARG A 312 12.34 -1.03 -14.72
C ARG A 312 10.88 -0.89 -15.14
N PRO A 313 10.44 -1.58 -16.23
CA PRO A 313 9.02 -1.64 -16.59
C PRO A 313 8.17 -2.05 -15.38
N ARG A 314 7.13 -1.27 -15.06
CA ARG A 314 6.37 -1.50 -13.83
C ARG A 314 4.87 -1.35 -14.00
N TYR A 315 4.40 -0.48 -14.84
CA TYR A 315 2.97 -0.29 -15.05
C TYR A 315 2.68 0.09 -16.49
N LEU A 316 1.45 -0.08 -16.93
CA LEU A 316 0.97 0.37 -18.22
C LEU A 316 -0.19 1.36 -18.05
N THR A 317 -0.27 2.30 -18.97
CA THR A 317 -1.42 3.15 -19.22
C THR A 317 -2.06 2.76 -20.54
N ALA A 318 -3.41 2.86 -20.61
CA ALA A 318 -4.15 2.60 -21.84
C ALA A 318 -5.45 3.40 -21.82
N GLU A 319 -5.81 4.03 -22.93
CA GLU A 319 -7.07 4.77 -23.06
C GLU A 319 -8.10 3.94 -23.81
N LYS A 320 -9.35 3.96 -23.32
CA LYS A 320 -10.46 3.27 -23.99
C LYS A 320 -10.75 3.96 -25.32
N GLN A 321 -10.74 3.21 -26.42
CA GLN A 321 -11.02 3.73 -27.75
C GLN A 321 -12.35 4.50 -27.79
N GLU A 322 -12.36 5.66 -28.41
CA GLU A 322 -13.59 6.39 -28.69
C GLU A 322 -14.46 5.62 -29.69
N ILE A 323 -15.72 5.42 -29.32
CA ILE A 323 -16.71 4.87 -30.24
C ILE A 323 -17.24 6.07 -31.03
N GLY A 324 -16.83 6.16 -32.31
CA GLY A 324 -17.27 7.21 -33.23
C GLY A 324 -18.76 7.14 -33.56
#